data_039c28356251ff5f5b8435053f41f87e
#
_entry.id   039c28356251ff5f5b8435053f41f87e
#
_cell.length_a   1.000
_cell.length_b   1.000
_cell.length_c   1.000
_cell.angle_alpha   90.00
_cell.angle_beta   90.00
_cell.angle_gamma   90.00
#
_symmetry.space_group_name_H-M   'P 1'
#
loop_
_entity.id
_entity.type
_entity.pdbx_description
1 polymer ?
#
loop_
_entity_poly.entity_id
_entity_poly.type
_entity_poly.pdbx_seq_one_letter_code
_entity_poly.pdbx_strand_id
1 'polypeptide(L)'
;MFSHVMLGANDIEEAKKFYDATLGAIGHRPGFVDPKGRCVYVSDGGVFLLTKPINGESASHGNGSTMGFAVDGPEAADAWHAAGIANGGTACEDAPGIREGGGVS
;
A
#
# COMPACT_ATOMS: atom_id res chain seq x y z
N MET A 1 -6.35 -10.07 13.67
CA MET A 1 -5.11 -9.81 14.40
C MET A 1 -4.75 -8.32 14.39
N PHE A 2 -4.47 -7.71 13.26
CA PHE A 2 -4.18 -6.28 13.23
C PHE A 2 -5.45 -5.46 13.14
N SER A 3 -5.59 -4.43 14.00
CA SER A 3 -6.71 -3.50 13.90
C SER A 3 -6.43 -2.46 12.80
N HIS A 4 -5.20 -1.98 12.76
CA HIS A 4 -4.77 -0.99 11.78
C HIS A 4 -3.26 -1.06 11.59
N VAL A 5 -2.81 -0.57 10.44
CA VAL A 5 -1.39 -0.40 10.13
C VAL A 5 -1.19 1.01 9.62
N MET A 6 -0.14 1.67 10.04
CA MET A 6 0.16 3.05 9.66
C MET A 6 1.58 3.14 9.11
N LEU A 7 1.73 3.73 7.94
CA LEU A 7 3.03 3.94 7.31
C LEU A 7 3.33 5.43 7.20
N GLY A 8 4.61 5.77 7.31
CA GLY A 8 5.07 7.13 7.12
C GLY A 8 5.13 7.52 5.65
N ALA A 9 4.78 8.77 5.35
CA ALA A 9 4.92 9.34 4.03
C ALA A 9 5.25 10.83 4.14
N ASN A 10 6.16 11.29 3.30
CA ASN A 10 6.55 12.72 3.30
C ASN A 10 5.52 13.58 2.57
N ASP A 11 4.93 13.05 1.50
CA ASP A 11 3.91 13.71 0.70
C ASP A 11 2.66 12.82 0.69
N ILE A 12 1.68 13.21 1.49
CA ILE A 12 0.45 12.44 1.66
C ILE A 12 -0.35 12.38 0.36
N GLU A 13 -0.41 13.46 -0.41
CA GLU A 13 -1.17 13.48 -1.66
C GLU A 13 -0.55 12.56 -2.72
N GLU A 14 0.76 12.56 -2.83
CA GLU A 14 1.47 11.66 -3.74
C GLU A 14 1.30 10.21 -3.32
N ALA A 15 1.45 9.92 -2.03
CA ALA A 15 1.23 8.58 -1.50
C ALA A 15 -0.21 8.13 -1.69
N LYS A 16 -1.17 9.03 -1.48
CA LYS A 16 -2.59 8.74 -1.71
C LYS A 16 -2.85 8.37 -3.16
N LYS A 17 -2.26 9.08 -4.12
CA LYS A 17 -2.41 8.76 -5.54
C LYS A 17 -1.92 7.34 -5.82
N PHE A 18 -0.78 6.96 -5.29
CA PHE A 18 -0.22 5.62 -5.45
C PHE A 18 -1.15 4.55 -4.87
N TYR A 19 -1.59 4.73 -3.63
CA TYR A 19 -2.40 3.72 -2.94
C TYR A 19 -3.85 3.71 -3.42
N ASP A 20 -4.43 4.84 -3.83
CA ASP A 20 -5.75 4.84 -4.47
C ASP A 20 -5.72 3.98 -5.74
N ALA A 21 -4.64 4.07 -6.51
CA ALA A 21 -4.50 3.29 -7.74
C ALA A 21 -4.26 1.81 -7.46
N THR A 22 -3.32 1.48 -6.58
CA THR A 22 -2.96 0.08 -6.30
C THR A 22 -4.05 -0.65 -5.54
N LEU A 23 -4.57 -0.07 -4.47
CA LEU A 23 -5.64 -0.69 -3.70
C LEU A 23 -6.96 -0.69 -4.49
N GLY A 24 -7.20 0.35 -5.29
CA GLY A 24 -8.35 0.37 -6.20
C GLY A 24 -8.33 -0.77 -7.21
N ALA A 25 -7.14 -1.13 -7.70
CA ALA A 25 -6.97 -2.24 -8.64
C ALA A 25 -7.36 -3.59 -8.04
N ILE A 26 -7.35 -3.73 -6.71
CA ILE A 26 -7.75 -4.95 -6.02
C ILE A 26 -9.07 -4.80 -5.25
N GLY A 27 -9.85 -3.76 -5.58
CA GLY A 27 -11.24 -3.63 -5.14
C GLY A 27 -11.49 -2.74 -3.93
N HIS A 28 -10.47 -2.06 -3.42
CA HIS A 28 -10.67 -1.17 -2.28
C HIS A 28 -11.12 0.23 -2.72
N ARG A 29 -11.85 0.89 -1.85
CA ARG A 29 -12.31 2.27 -2.08
C ARG A 29 -11.12 3.24 -2.02
N PRO A 30 -11.19 4.40 -2.68
CA PRO A 30 -10.22 5.46 -2.50
C PRO A 30 -10.11 5.84 -1.02
N GLY A 31 -8.91 6.25 -0.61
CA GLY A 31 -8.69 6.74 0.73
C GLY A 31 -9.31 8.12 0.94
N PHE A 32 -9.43 8.53 2.18
CA PHE A 32 -9.86 9.88 2.52
C PHE A 32 -8.87 10.50 3.50
N VAL A 33 -8.76 11.83 3.45
CA VAL A 33 -7.87 12.56 4.34
C VAL A 33 -8.67 12.99 5.56
N ASP A 34 -8.20 12.60 6.75
CA ASP A 34 -8.87 12.95 8.01
C ASP A 34 -8.48 14.38 8.48
N PRO A 35 -9.13 14.89 9.54
CA PRO A 35 -8.81 16.24 10.04
C PRO A 35 -7.35 16.43 10.51
N LYS A 36 -6.65 15.34 10.79
CA LYS A 36 -5.23 15.39 11.19
C LYS A 36 -4.28 15.28 10.01
N GLY A 37 -4.81 15.24 8.77
CA GLY A 37 -4.00 15.17 7.56
C GLY A 37 -3.52 13.76 7.20
N ARG A 38 -4.04 12.72 7.84
CA ARG A 38 -3.71 11.34 7.52
C ARG A 38 -4.62 10.82 6.41
N CYS A 39 -4.07 9.99 5.53
CA CYS A 39 -4.89 9.31 4.52
C CYS A 39 -5.33 7.96 5.07
N VAL A 40 -6.63 7.65 5.01
CA VAL A 40 -7.24 6.49 5.66
C VAL A 40 -7.91 5.61 4.63
N TYR A 41 -7.59 4.31 4.66
CA TYR A 41 -8.22 3.27 3.85
C TYR A 41 -8.89 2.28 4.77
N VAL A 42 -10.20 2.09 4.62
CA VAL A 42 -11.00 1.20 5.47
C VAL A 42 -11.47 0.01 4.65
N SER A 43 -11.31 -1.18 5.21
CA SER A 43 -11.83 -2.41 4.63
C SER A 43 -12.38 -3.30 5.73
N ASP A 44 -13.01 -4.41 5.35
CA ASP A 44 -13.53 -5.39 6.32
C ASP A 44 -12.42 -6.03 7.14
N GLY A 45 -11.21 -6.13 6.58
CA GLY A 45 -10.08 -6.75 7.25
C GLY A 45 -9.29 -5.81 8.17
N GLY A 46 -9.58 -4.51 8.15
CA GLY A 46 -8.84 -3.56 8.97
C GLY A 46 -8.71 -2.18 8.32
N VAL A 47 -7.84 -1.39 8.90
CA VAL A 47 -7.62 -0.01 8.45
C VAL A 47 -6.13 0.18 8.12
N PHE A 48 -5.87 0.80 6.97
CA PHE A 48 -4.53 1.16 6.53
C PHE A 48 -4.44 2.68 6.46
N LEU A 49 -3.41 3.26 7.05
CA LEU A 49 -3.26 4.71 7.12
C LEU A 49 -1.89 5.16 6.62
N LEU A 50 -1.87 6.36 6.07
CA LEU A 50 -0.64 7.06 5.71
C LEU A 50 -0.55 8.34 6.54
N THR A 51 0.60 8.61 7.13
CA THR A 51 0.81 9.80 7.96
C THR A 51 2.21 10.35 7.79
N LYS A 52 2.38 11.63 8.06
CA LYS A 52 3.72 12.17 8.23
C LYS A 52 4.28 11.64 9.55
N PRO A 53 5.60 11.35 9.62
CA PRO A 53 6.18 10.84 10.85
C PRO A 53 5.96 11.80 12.03
N ILE A 54 5.61 11.21 13.18
CA ILE A 54 5.23 11.99 14.37
C ILE A 54 6.38 12.86 14.90
N ASN A 55 7.62 12.46 14.65
CA ASN A 55 8.79 13.22 15.09
C ASN A 55 9.16 14.38 14.16
N GLY A 56 8.40 14.60 13.08
CA GLY A 56 8.66 15.67 12.13
C GLY A 56 9.83 15.44 11.18
N GLU A 57 10.49 14.30 11.27
CA GLU A 57 11.59 13.95 10.37
C GLU A 57 11.07 13.29 9.10
N SER A 58 11.94 13.12 8.10
CA SER A 58 11.56 12.45 6.86
C SER A 58 11.20 10.99 7.09
N ALA A 59 10.20 10.51 6.37
CA ALA A 59 9.86 9.09 6.36
C ALA A 59 10.98 8.29 5.70
N SER A 60 11.17 7.05 6.16
CA SER A 60 12.08 6.10 5.54
C SER A 60 11.28 4.98 4.89
N HIS A 61 11.93 4.17 4.05
CA HIS A 61 11.30 2.99 3.48
C HIS A 61 11.25 1.79 4.43
N GLY A 62 11.72 1.96 5.66
CA GLY A 62 11.65 0.91 6.68
C GLY A 62 12.43 -0.34 6.30
N ASN A 63 13.75 -0.23 6.18
CA ASN A 63 14.61 -1.34 5.79
C ASN A 63 14.32 -2.59 6.64
N GLY A 64 14.00 -3.69 5.97
CA GLY A 64 13.64 -4.94 6.64
C GLY A 64 12.14 -5.14 6.87
N SER A 65 11.31 -4.16 6.51
CA SER A 65 9.86 -4.32 6.65
C SER A 65 9.20 -4.61 5.30
N THR A 66 8.08 -5.33 5.36
CA THR A 66 7.28 -5.67 4.17
C THR A 66 5.81 -5.52 4.52
N MET A 67 5.05 -4.92 3.61
CA MET A 67 3.60 -4.83 3.71
C MET A 67 2.98 -5.55 2.53
N GLY A 68 2.18 -6.58 2.81
CA GLY A 68 1.48 -7.34 1.78
C GLY A 68 -0.02 -7.10 1.87
N PHE A 69 -0.66 -6.98 0.70
CA PHE A 69 -2.11 -6.85 0.61
C PHE A 69 -2.68 -8.11 -0.03
N ALA A 70 -3.77 -8.63 0.55
CA ALA A 70 -4.43 -9.82 0.05
C ALA A 70 -5.14 -9.52 -1.26
N VAL A 71 -5.05 -10.44 -2.21
CA VAL A 71 -5.73 -10.35 -3.51
C VAL A 71 -6.51 -11.64 -3.77
N ASP A 72 -7.55 -11.55 -4.62
CA ASP A 72 -8.43 -12.69 -4.91
C ASP A 72 -7.86 -13.65 -5.94
N GLY A 73 -6.79 -13.29 -6.64
CA GLY A 73 -6.20 -14.18 -7.63
C GLY A 73 -5.11 -13.50 -8.45
N PRO A 74 -4.51 -14.24 -9.41
CA PRO A 74 -3.39 -13.73 -10.21
C PRO A 74 -3.73 -12.46 -11.00
N GLU A 75 -4.95 -12.35 -11.51
CA GLU A 75 -5.37 -11.17 -12.27
C GLU A 75 -5.36 -9.90 -11.41
N ALA A 76 -5.83 -10.02 -10.16
CA ALA A 76 -5.80 -8.90 -9.22
C ALA A 76 -4.36 -8.54 -8.85
N ALA A 77 -3.49 -9.52 -8.66
CA ALA A 77 -2.08 -9.28 -8.38
C ALA A 77 -1.40 -8.56 -9.55
N ASP A 78 -1.68 -8.97 -10.78
CA ASP A 78 -1.13 -8.30 -11.96
C ASP A 78 -1.63 -6.87 -12.10
N ALA A 79 -2.92 -6.63 -11.85
CA ALA A 79 -3.51 -5.31 -11.89
C ALA A 79 -2.91 -4.40 -10.82
N TRP A 80 -2.69 -4.91 -9.63
CA TRP A 80 -2.06 -4.17 -8.53
C TRP A 80 -0.63 -3.76 -8.91
N HIS A 81 0.14 -4.70 -9.45
CA HIS A 81 1.53 -4.45 -9.86
C HIS A 81 1.59 -3.39 -10.98
N ALA A 82 0.75 -3.52 -12.00
CA ALA A 82 0.70 -2.57 -13.10
C ALA A 82 0.32 -1.17 -12.62
N ALA A 83 -0.67 -1.07 -11.73
CA ALA A 83 -1.08 0.21 -11.15
C ALA A 83 0.06 0.84 -10.34
N GLY A 84 0.83 0.03 -9.61
CA GLY A 84 1.96 0.50 -8.84
C GLY A 84 3.05 1.11 -9.72
N ILE A 85 3.42 0.40 -10.79
CA ILE A 85 4.42 0.88 -11.75
C ILE A 85 3.95 2.18 -12.42
N ALA A 86 2.68 2.24 -12.82
CA ALA A 86 2.12 3.41 -13.50
C ALA A 86 2.03 4.64 -12.58
N ASN A 87 2.04 4.47 -11.27
CA ASN A 87 1.86 5.54 -10.28
C ASN A 87 3.07 5.76 -9.37
N GLY A 88 4.26 5.46 -9.86
CA GLY A 88 5.51 5.81 -9.17
C GLY A 88 6.22 4.68 -8.46
N GLY A 89 5.67 3.47 -8.49
CA GLY A 89 6.34 2.31 -7.93
C GLY A 89 7.48 1.82 -8.80
N THR A 90 8.42 1.11 -8.20
CA THR A 90 9.55 0.50 -8.90
C THR A 90 9.53 -1.00 -8.67
N ALA A 91 9.61 -1.79 -9.73
CA ALA A 91 9.71 -3.24 -9.61
C ALA A 91 11.11 -3.60 -9.12
N CYS A 92 11.17 -4.35 -8.02
CA CYS A 92 12.45 -4.75 -7.43
C CYS A 92 12.66 -6.27 -7.43
N GLU A 93 11.66 -7.01 -7.88
CA GLU A 93 11.70 -8.47 -8.00
C GLU A 93 11.04 -8.90 -9.31
N ASP A 94 10.99 -10.20 -9.56
CA ASP A 94 10.28 -10.75 -10.71
C ASP A 94 8.80 -10.37 -10.68
N ALA A 95 8.16 -10.39 -11.85
CA ALA A 95 6.74 -10.12 -11.99
C ALA A 95 5.90 -11.01 -11.04
N PRO A 96 4.67 -10.58 -10.67
CA PRO A 96 3.80 -11.35 -9.78
C PRO A 96 3.61 -12.78 -10.24
N GLY A 97 3.59 -13.71 -9.30
CA GLY A 97 3.42 -15.12 -9.53
C GLY A 97 3.59 -15.90 -8.23
N ILE A 98 3.38 -17.20 -8.29
CA ILE A 98 3.60 -18.08 -7.14
C ILE A 98 5.10 -18.26 -6.94
N ARG A 99 5.58 -18.00 -5.72
CA ARG A 99 6.99 -18.15 -5.40
C ARG A 99 7.24 -19.42 -4.61
N GLU A 100 8.22 -20.18 -5.05
CA GLU A 100 8.61 -21.41 -4.36
C GLU A 100 9.15 -21.09 -2.98
N GLY A 101 8.73 -21.86 -1.99
CA GLY A 101 9.20 -21.76 -0.62
C GLY A 101 8.70 -20.57 0.17
N GLY A 102 8.23 -19.52 -0.48
CA GLY A 102 7.76 -18.31 0.19
C GLY A 102 6.27 -18.28 0.45
N GLY A 103 5.49 -18.81 -0.46
CA GLY A 103 4.03 -18.81 -0.36
C GLY A 103 3.36 -17.46 -0.50
N VAL A 104 4.10 -16.44 -0.92
CA VAL A 104 3.59 -15.06 -1.09
C VAL A 104 3.79 -14.64 -2.53
N SER A 105 2.74 -14.14 -3.13
CA SER A 105 2.78 -13.66 -4.51
C SER A 105 2.30 -12.23 -4.63
#